data_0fdc5021f1fbac97f8db78eda31869ae
#
_entry.id   0fdc5021f1fbac97f8db78eda31869ae
#
_cell.length_a   1.000
_cell.length_b   1.000
_cell.length_c   1.000
_cell.angle_alpha   90.00
_cell.angle_beta   90.00
_cell.angle_gamma   90.00
#
_symmetry.space_group_name_H-M   'P 1'
#
loop_
_entity.id
_entity.type
_entity.pdbx_description
1 polymer ?
#
loop_
_entity_poly.entity_id
_entity_poly.type
_entity_poly.pdbx_seq_one_letter_code
_entity_poly.pdbx_strand_id
1 'polypeptide(L)'
;MATRRRYLRSLLPFALLTAGAAYSLASWNWCGRWEESAPVLRGQVRAEGPLRAGAAKVPLQPSFPVVVAGYPPPRPEASKADPSPHARAVVLQVGEARVGLVSLELLSVTGPMVAQIRERASDLGLRGVLVFATHTHSSFGGYDSRVVAQLVGTGRYRPATLDTAVAAASDALHQAAAALAEVTLEVGHATEAGFVSSRSGGETPDGALTRVVLRGASNPVAELLLLAAHPTLVPRRREFVDPDYPGRLSELREAQGGVALVLQGAVGNASVAFNEGQGVERAAAFAQALSGLVERASPTAAASPTRLALARAEVAMPRPDASRLVPSLTRAAGDNFLCQSASRVAEVSALALGPLELITLPGEPTTGAGRVLTASTGATGVLGLSGDYLGYIETPELVAQSSGESMRQYYGPTLLSRLQAAAQLAAEAAGFTPEQ
;
A
#
# COMPACT_ATOMS: atom_id res chain seq x y z
N MET A 1 -21.82 -57.44 18.64
CA MET A 1 -21.47 -56.13 19.27
C MET A 1 -20.09 -56.10 19.96
N ALA A 2 -19.57 -57.19 20.47
CA ALA A 2 -18.27 -57.25 21.20
C ALA A 2 -17.01 -57.03 20.32
N THR A 3 -17.03 -57.46 19.06
CA THR A 3 -15.90 -57.32 18.11
C THR A 3 -15.63 -55.86 17.69
N ARG A 4 -16.68 -55.04 17.49
CA ARG A 4 -16.51 -53.61 17.14
C ARG A 4 -15.88 -52.78 18.26
N ARG A 5 -16.14 -53.11 19.53
CA ARG A 5 -15.52 -52.43 20.68
C ARG A 5 -14.03 -52.75 20.86
N ARG A 6 -13.58 -53.94 20.44
CA ARG A 6 -12.15 -54.32 20.50
C ARG A 6 -11.34 -53.59 19.44
N TYR A 7 -11.84 -53.44 18.20
CA TYR A 7 -11.17 -52.70 17.13
C TYR A 7 -11.05 -51.21 17.46
N LEU A 8 -12.08 -50.56 18.05
CA LEU A 8 -12.01 -49.19 18.46
C LEU A 8 -10.96 -48.96 19.58
N ARG A 9 -10.79 -49.92 20.51
CA ARG A 9 -9.80 -49.84 21.59
C ARG A 9 -8.35 -49.99 21.09
N SER A 10 -8.11 -50.72 20.01
CA SER A 10 -6.77 -50.82 19.41
C SER A 10 -6.40 -49.65 18.51
N LEU A 11 -7.36 -48.92 17.96
CA LEU A 11 -7.12 -47.75 17.12
C LEU A 11 -6.90 -46.45 17.93
N LEU A 12 -7.42 -46.43 19.17
CA LEU A 12 -7.30 -45.23 20.03
C LEU A 12 -5.85 -44.82 20.35
N PRO A 13 -4.94 -45.79 20.78
CA PRO A 13 -3.55 -45.42 21.03
C PRO A 13 -2.80 -44.99 19.76
N PHE A 14 -3.13 -45.57 18.61
CA PHE A 14 -2.54 -45.14 17.33
C PHE A 14 -3.02 -43.74 16.91
N ALA A 15 -4.31 -43.44 17.10
CA ALA A 15 -4.86 -42.10 16.87
C ALA A 15 -4.27 -41.07 17.84
N LEU A 16 -4.05 -41.42 19.08
CA LEU A 16 -3.39 -40.52 20.06
C LEU A 16 -1.91 -40.30 19.75
N LEU A 17 -1.19 -41.33 19.30
CA LEU A 17 0.21 -41.22 18.87
C LEU A 17 0.34 -40.37 17.61
N THR A 18 -0.53 -40.54 16.62
CA THR A 18 -0.53 -39.72 15.41
C THR A 18 -0.94 -38.29 15.69
N ALA A 19 -1.91 -38.06 16.57
CA ALA A 19 -2.30 -36.71 17.02
C ALA A 19 -1.18 -36.04 17.83
N GLY A 20 -0.49 -36.80 18.71
CA GLY A 20 0.67 -36.31 19.46
C GLY A 20 1.85 -36.00 18.58
N ALA A 21 2.16 -36.83 17.58
CA ALA A 21 3.20 -36.55 16.60
C ALA A 21 2.86 -35.36 15.71
N ALA A 22 1.62 -35.24 15.25
CA ALA A 22 1.12 -34.12 14.48
C ALA A 22 1.18 -32.82 15.31
N TYR A 23 0.80 -32.87 16.59
CA TYR A 23 0.91 -31.73 17.50
C TYR A 23 2.38 -31.33 17.75
N SER A 24 3.26 -32.28 17.97
CA SER A 24 4.70 -32.04 18.17
C SER A 24 5.33 -31.44 16.91
N LEU A 25 4.99 -31.94 15.73
CA LEU A 25 5.43 -31.38 14.47
C LEU A 25 4.87 -29.96 14.25
N ALA A 26 3.59 -29.72 14.53
CA ALA A 26 2.96 -28.41 14.40
C ALA A 26 3.48 -27.38 15.41
N SER A 27 3.92 -27.85 16.60
CA SER A 27 4.52 -27.00 17.64
C SER A 27 6.03 -26.81 17.52
N TRP A 28 6.69 -27.53 16.58
CA TRP A 28 8.10 -27.30 16.27
C TRP A 28 8.29 -25.90 15.73
N ASN A 29 9.36 -25.22 16.17
CA ASN A 29 9.64 -23.84 15.73
C ASN A 29 10.17 -23.81 14.27
N TRP A 30 9.28 -23.91 13.30
CA TRP A 30 9.59 -23.79 11.88
C TRP A 30 10.00 -22.37 11.45
N CYS A 31 9.72 -21.36 12.28
CA CYS A 31 10.08 -19.96 12.01
C CYS A 31 11.58 -19.72 12.12
N GLY A 32 12.31 -20.61 12.78
CA GLY A 32 13.70 -20.40 13.09
C GLY A 32 13.91 -19.23 14.08
N ARG A 33 15.10 -18.64 14.06
CA ARG A 33 15.42 -17.45 14.84
C ARG A 33 14.76 -16.23 14.20
N TRP A 34 14.03 -15.48 15.01
CA TRP A 34 13.42 -14.22 14.61
C TRP A 34 14.19 -13.09 15.25
N GLU A 35 14.95 -12.36 14.44
CA GLU A 35 15.84 -11.29 14.93
C GLU A 35 15.12 -9.96 14.86
N GLU A 36 15.22 -9.20 15.93
CA GLU A 36 14.69 -7.84 16.03
C GLU A 36 15.86 -6.85 16.08
N SER A 37 16.43 -6.56 14.90
CA SER A 37 17.52 -5.58 14.77
C SER A 37 16.97 -4.13 14.73
N ALA A 38 17.85 -3.17 15.03
CA ALA A 38 17.58 -1.76 14.81
C ALA A 38 17.43 -1.45 13.31
N PRO A 39 16.75 -0.35 12.96
CA PRO A 39 16.61 0.05 11.55
C PRO A 39 17.97 0.40 10.93
N VAL A 40 18.11 0.12 9.64
CA VAL A 40 19.34 0.35 8.88
C VAL A 40 19.02 1.14 7.62
N LEU A 41 19.78 2.20 7.36
CA LEU A 41 19.64 2.98 6.14
C LEU A 41 20.14 2.16 4.93
N ARG A 42 19.31 2.04 3.90
CA ARG A 42 19.59 1.26 2.68
C ARG A 42 19.98 2.12 1.48
N GLY A 43 19.72 3.40 1.54
CA GLY A 43 20.08 4.34 0.49
C GLY A 43 19.51 5.72 0.73
N GLN A 44 20.20 6.71 0.23
CA GLN A 44 19.76 8.10 0.27
C GLN A 44 20.24 8.86 -0.96
N VAL A 45 19.46 9.85 -1.36
CA VAL A 45 19.84 10.85 -2.36
C VAL A 45 19.21 12.18 -1.98
N ARG A 46 19.94 13.27 -2.20
CA ARG A 46 19.46 14.64 -2.03
C ARG A 46 20.02 15.50 -3.14
N ALA A 47 19.19 16.34 -3.69
CA ALA A 47 19.61 17.39 -4.62
C ALA A 47 18.65 18.58 -4.50
N GLU A 48 19.15 19.74 -4.90
CA GLU A 48 18.41 20.98 -5.01
C GLU A 48 18.72 21.65 -6.33
N GLY A 49 17.72 22.10 -7.06
CA GLY A 49 17.91 22.66 -8.38
C GLY A 49 16.63 22.70 -9.22
N PRO A 50 16.78 22.92 -10.54
CA PRO A 50 15.66 22.82 -11.49
C PRO A 50 15.03 21.42 -11.48
N LEU A 51 13.72 21.37 -11.39
CA LEU A 51 12.96 20.12 -11.40
C LEU A 51 12.63 19.72 -12.84
N ARG A 52 12.87 18.45 -13.15
CA ARG A 52 12.36 17.80 -14.35
C ARG A 52 11.44 16.66 -13.95
N ALA A 53 10.39 16.44 -14.73
CA ALA A 53 9.49 15.33 -14.56
C ALA A 53 9.06 14.74 -15.90
N GLY A 54 8.79 13.44 -15.89
CA GLY A 54 8.11 12.76 -16.98
C GLY A 54 7.11 11.78 -16.40
N ALA A 55 6.03 11.52 -17.13
CA ALA A 55 4.96 10.66 -16.65
C ALA A 55 4.40 9.79 -17.76
N ALA A 56 3.90 8.61 -17.39
CA ALA A 56 3.24 7.69 -18.31
C ALA A 56 2.22 6.80 -17.60
N LYS A 57 1.27 6.27 -18.37
CA LYS A 57 0.35 5.23 -17.90
C LYS A 57 0.33 4.05 -18.87
N VAL A 58 0.24 2.85 -18.31
CA VAL A 58 0.17 1.58 -19.03
C VAL A 58 -0.99 0.76 -18.48
N PRO A 59 -1.86 0.17 -19.31
CA PRO A 59 -2.97 -0.64 -18.81
C PRO A 59 -2.47 -1.93 -18.17
N LEU A 60 -3.11 -2.32 -17.05
CA LEU A 60 -2.93 -3.62 -16.41
C LEU A 60 -3.86 -4.63 -17.08
N GLN A 61 -3.32 -5.49 -17.93
CA GLN A 61 -4.07 -6.45 -18.76
C GLN A 61 -3.78 -7.90 -18.36
N PRO A 62 -4.40 -8.41 -17.27
CA PRO A 62 -4.24 -9.81 -16.91
C PRO A 62 -4.92 -10.73 -17.92
N SER A 63 -4.42 -11.97 -18.04
CA SER A 63 -5.10 -13.01 -18.82
C SER A 63 -6.34 -13.49 -18.06
N PHE A 64 -7.52 -13.25 -18.62
CA PHE A 64 -8.80 -13.69 -18.05
C PHE A 64 -9.05 -15.20 -18.24
N PRO A 65 -9.83 -15.86 -17.32
CA PRO A 65 -10.45 -15.29 -16.12
C PRO A 65 -9.44 -15.08 -14.97
N VAL A 66 -9.70 -14.06 -14.16
CA VAL A 66 -8.89 -13.74 -12.97
C VAL A 66 -9.75 -13.62 -11.72
N VAL A 67 -9.19 -14.00 -10.57
CA VAL A 67 -9.83 -13.76 -9.28
C VAL A 67 -9.84 -12.27 -8.94
N VAL A 68 -10.93 -11.78 -8.38
CA VAL A 68 -11.03 -10.39 -7.86
C VAL A 68 -10.47 -10.35 -6.44
N ALA A 69 -9.55 -9.40 -6.17
CA ALA A 69 -8.93 -9.19 -4.87
C ALA A 69 -9.82 -8.44 -3.87
N GLY A 70 -9.39 -8.37 -2.60
CA GLY A 70 -9.94 -7.47 -1.57
C GLY A 70 -10.86 -8.14 -0.55
N TYR A 71 -11.30 -9.39 -0.78
CA TYR A 71 -12.25 -10.06 0.11
C TYR A 71 -11.87 -11.53 0.36
N PRO A 72 -12.25 -12.10 1.53
CA PRO A 72 -12.09 -13.54 1.77
C PRO A 72 -13.02 -14.36 0.86
N PRO A 73 -12.76 -15.68 0.71
CA PRO A 73 -13.61 -16.58 -0.07
C PRO A 73 -15.09 -16.59 0.39
N PRO A 74 -16.04 -16.92 -0.51
CA PRO A 74 -15.87 -17.17 -1.93
C PRO A 74 -15.61 -15.89 -2.71
N ARG A 75 -14.63 -15.93 -3.65
CA ARG A 75 -14.29 -14.78 -4.50
C ARG A 75 -14.90 -14.93 -5.88
N PRO A 76 -15.38 -13.83 -6.50
CA PRO A 76 -15.75 -13.84 -7.90
C PRO A 76 -14.51 -14.01 -8.80
N GLU A 77 -14.71 -14.61 -9.96
CA GLU A 77 -13.78 -14.54 -11.07
C GLU A 77 -14.31 -13.54 -12.10
N ALA A 78 -13.42 -12.68 -12.55
CA ALA A 78 -13.72 -11.70 -13.59
C ALA A 78 -13.33 -12.25 -14.96
N SER A 79 -14.16 -11.96 -15.97
CA SER A 79 -13.95 -12.34 -17.37
C SER A 79 -13.47 -11.18 -18.24
N LYS A 80 -13.50 -9.95 -17.72
CA LYS A 80 -13.09 -8.71 -18.40
C LYS A 80 -12.66 -7.63 -17.40
N ALA A 81 -12.09 -6.55 -17.90
CA ALA A 81 -11.90 -5.29 -17.19
C ALA A 81 -12.91 -4.25 -17.68
N ASP A 82 -13.51 -3.43 -16.75
CA ASP A 82 -14.48 -2.42 -17.12
C ASP A 82 -14.64 -1.34 -16.02
N PRO A 83 -13.95 -0.18 -16.11
CA PRO A 83 -12.87 0.11 -17.07
C PRO A 83 -11.58 -0.64 -16.74
N SER A 84 -10.59 -0.59 -17.65
CA SER A 84 -9.29 -1.24 -17.44
C SER A 84 -8.51 -0.55 -16.33
N PRO A 85 -7.95 -1.28 -15.34
CA PRO A 85 -7.02 -0.70 -14.38
C PRO A 85 -5.67 -0.39 -15.04
N HIS A 86 -4.92 0.58 -14.46
CA HIS A 86 -3.64 1.06 -14.98
C HIS A 86 -2.51 1.02 -13.94
N ALA A 87 -1.29 0.94 -14.45
CA ALA A 87 -0.06 1.36 -13.79
C ALA A 87 0.25 2.78 -14.26
N ARG A 88 0.45 3.72 -13.32
CA ARG A 88 0.87 5.09 -13.61
C ARG A 88 2.21 5.35 -12.97
N ALA A 89 3.12 5.99 -13.70
CA ALA A 89 4.45 6.31 -13.21
C ALA A 89 4.80 7.78 -13.43
N VAL A 90 5.56 8.31 -12.49
CA VAL A 90 6.23 9.60 -12.59
C VAL A 90 7.71 9.39 -12.28
N VAL A 91 8.59 9.93 -13.13
CA VAL A 91 10.01 10.06 -12.84
C VAL A 91 10.32 11.52 -12.55
N LEU A 92 10.89 11.76 -11.37
CA LEU A 92 11.33 13.07 -10.89
C LEU A 92 12.86 13.15 -11.00
N GLN A 93 13.39 14.28 -11.43
CA GLN A 93 14.84 14.50 -11.50
C GLN A 93 15.21 15.92 -11.09
N VAL A 94 16.18 16.03 -10.19
CA VAL A 94 16.89 17.26 -9.84
C VAL A 94 18.38 16.95 -9.87
N GLY A 95 19.13 17.58 -10.79
CA GLY A 95 20.53 17.23 -11.03
C GLY A 95 20.70 15.73 -11.31
N GLU A 96 21.58 15.07 -10.55
CA GLU A 96 21.81 13.62 -10.65
C GLU A 96 20.82 12.78 -9.80
N ALA A 97 20.00 13.40 -8.97
CA ALA A 97 18.97 12.71 -8.20
C ALA A 97 17.77 12.40 -9.10
N ARG A 98 17.53 11.11 -9.32
CA ARG A 98 16.38 10.63 -10.10
C ARG A 98 15.60 9.62 -9.28
N VAL A 99 14.28 9.83 -9.12
CA VAL A 99 13.37 9.02 -8.31
C VAL A 99 12.15 8.63 -9.14
N GLY A 100 11.76 7.36 -9.10
CA GLY A 100 10.54 6.85 -9.71
C GLY A 100 9.41 6.70 -8.69
N LEU A 101 8.21 7.13 -9.04
CA LEU A 101 6.97 6.87 -8.30
C LEU A 101 6.04 6.06 -9.19
N VAL A 102 5.46 4.98 -8.68
CA VAL A 102 4.51 4.13 -9.41
C VAL A 102 3.26 3.95 -8.58
N SER A 103 2.08 4.20 -9.16
CA SER A 103 0.78 3.88 -8.58
C SER A 103 0.13 2.76 -9.39
N LEU A 104 -0.22 1.66 -8.72
CA LEU A 104 -0.90 0.50 -9.31
C LEU A 104 -2.35 0.45 -8.85
N GLU A 105 -3.29 0.34 -9.77
CA GLU A 105 -4.71 0.14 -9.45
C GLU A 105 -4.98 -1.30 -9.04
N LEU A 106 -4.35 -1.68 -7.92
CA LEU A 106 -4.41 -2.99 -7.26
C LEU A 106 -4.79 -2.82 -5.79
N LEU A 107 -5.10 -3.94 -5.13
CA LEU A 107 -5.37 -3.97 -3.69
C LEU A 107 -4.12 -3.60 -2.87
N SER A 108 -2.98 -4.16 -3.22
CA SER A 108 -1.71 -3.99 -2.50
C SER A 108 -0.54 -4.23 -3.43
N VAL A 109 0.64 -3.77 -3.04
CA VAL A 109 1.92 -4.18 -3.61
C VAL A 109 2.61 -5.16 -2.68
N THR A 110 3.58 -5.92 -3.19
CA THR A 110 4.33 -6.90 -2.40
C THR A 110 5.83 -6.65 -2.54
N GLY A 111 6.60 -6.98 -1.50
CA GLY A 111 8.06 -6.85 -1.56
C GLY A 111 8.69 -7.51 -2.81
N PRO A 112 8.33 -8.76 -3.16
CA PRO A 112 8.81 -9.40 -4.39
C PRO A 112 8.41 -8.67 -5.68
N MET A 113 7.19 -8.10 -5.76
CA MET A 113 6.75 -7.27 -6.90
C MET A 113 7.64 -6.03 -7.04
N VAL A 114 7.84 -5.31 -5.95
CA VAL A 114 8.66 -4.10 -5.92
C VAL A 114 10.12 -4.38 -6.28
N ALA A 115 10.67 -5.50 -5.79
CA ALA A 115 12.02 -5.94 -6.14
C ALA A 115 12.19 -6.18 -7.65
N GLN A 116 11.23 -6.87 -8.27
CA GLN A 116 11.23 -7.12 -9.72
C GLN A 116 11.06 -5.84 -10.55
N ILE A 117 10.20 -4.90 -10.10
CA ILE A 117 10.05 -3.59 -10.76
C ILE A 117 11.37 -2.81 -10.70
N ARG A 118 12.01 -2.77 -9.53
CA ARG A 118 13.32 -2.11 -9.35
C ARG A 118 14.41 -2.74 -10.22
N GLU A 119 14.43 -4.07 -10.33
CA GLU A 119 15.36 -4.81 -11.18
C GLU A 119 15.18 -4.45 -12.66
N ARG A 120 13.93 -4.50 -13.16
CA ARG A 120 13.61 -4.16 -14.55
C ARG A 120 13.85 -2.68 -14.90
N ALA A 121 13.83 -1.79 -13.92
CA ALA A 121 14.10 -0.34 -14.09
C ALA A 121 15.55 0.05 -13.73
N SER A 122 16.45 -0.91 -13.54
CA SER A 122 17.83 -0.68 -13.09
C SER A 122 18.69 0.11 -14.09
N ASP A 123 18.37 0.04 -15.38
CA ASP A 123 19.02 0.79 -16.48
C ASP A 123 18.63 2.28 -16.52
N LEU A 124 17.56 2.70 -15.83
CA LEU A 124 17.05 4.07 -15.81
C LEU A 124 17.87 5.02 -14.90
N GLY A 125 18.85 4.53 -14.17
CA GLY A 125 19.66 5.34 -13.24
C GLY A 125 18.87 5.91 -12.07
N LEU A 126 17.74 5.27 -11.68
CA LEU A 126 16.91 5.68 -10.56
C LEU A 126 17.62 5.39 -9.23
N ARG A 127 17.72 6.38 -8.36
CA ARG A 127 18.25 6.23 -7.00
C ARG A 127 17.27 5.56 -6.05
N GLY A 128 16.00 5.48 -6.44
CA GLY A 128 14.96 4.71 -5.78
C GLY A 128 13.68 4.71 -6.58
N VAL A 129 12.89 3.66 -6.37
CA VAL A 129 11.54 3.51 -6.91
C VAL A 129 10.60 3.24 -5.75
N LEU A 130 9.60 4.08 -5.59
CA LEU A 130 8.49 3.92 -4.65
C LEU A 130 7.28 3.40 -5.42
N VAL A 131 6.76 2.27 -5.00
CA VAL A 131 5.62 1.61 -5.65
C VAL A 131 4.46 1.56 -4.66
N PHE A 132 3.31 2.08 -5.07
CA PHE A 132 2.10 2.22 -4.29
C PHE A 132 0.95 1.42 -4.90
N ALA A 133 0.00 0.99 -4.09
CA ALA A 133 -1.30 0.53 -4.56
C ALA A 133 -2.36 1.60 -4.27
N THR A 134 -3.36 1.73 -5.16
CA THR A 134 -4.53 2.56 -4.91
C THR A 134 -5.49 1.94 -3.89
N HIS A 135 -5.29 0.66 -3.54
CA HIS A 135 -6.08 -0.14 -2.61
C HIS A 135 -7.47 -0.52 -3.13
N THR A 136 -7.70 -0.53 -4.42
CA THR A 136 -8.99 -0.97 -4.94
C THR A 136 -9.30 -2.44 -4.58
N HIS A 137 -10.46 -2.66 -3.95
CA HIS A 137 -10.99 -3.99 -3.63
C HIS A 137 -11.73 -4.61 -4.82
N SER A 138 -11.42 -4.15 -6.01
CA SER A 138 -12.18 -4.41 -7.22
C SER A 138 -11.32 -4.84 -8.40
N SER A 139 -9.99 -4.76 -8.28
CA SER A 139 -9.07 -5.20 -9.32
C SER A 139 -8.73 -6.69 -9.20
N PHE A 140 -7.91 -7.18 -10.12
CA PHE A 140 -7.49 -8.58 -10.11
C PHE A 140 -6.54 -8.90 -8.97
N GLY A 141 -6.58 -10.17 -8.55
CA GLY A 141 -5.67 -10.75 -7.57
C GLY A 141 -4.71 -11.77 -8.20
N GLY A 142 -4.19 -12.67 -7.36
CA GLY A 142 -3.32 -13.76 -7.78
C GLY A 142 -1.84 -13.38 -7.91
N TYR A 143 -1.44 -12.18 -7.53
CA TYR A 143 -0.05 -11.70 -7.64
C TYR A 143 0.77 -11.86 -6.36
N ASP A 144 0.18 -12.27 -5.24
CA ASP A 144 0.88 -12.47 -3.96
C ASP A 144 1.03 -13.96 -3.65
N SER A 145 2.26 -14.44 -3.54
CA SER A 145 2.56 -15.85 -3.27
C SER A 145 2.39 -16.24 -1.80
N ARG A 146 2.28 -15.29 -0.87
CA ARG A 146 2.11 -15.55 0.57
C ARG A 146 0.78 -16.22 0.84
N VAL A 147 0.79 -17.30 1.63
CA VAL A 147 -0.40 -18.12 1.89
C VAL A 147 -1.53 -17.31 2.54
N VAL A 148 -1.21 -16.46 3.51
CA VAL A 148 -2.21 -15.60 4.17
C VAL A 148 -2.88 -14.66 3.16
N ALA A 149 -2.11 -14.02 2.28
CA ALA A 149 -2.64 -13.14 1.24
C ALA A 149 -3.56 -13.90 0.27
N GLN A 150 -3.20 -15.12 -0.11
CA GLN A 150 -4.04 -15.98 -0.95
C GLN A 150 -5.37 -16.32 -0.27
N LEU A 151 -5.36 -16.56 1.05
CA LEU A 151 -6.56 -16.92 1.81
C LEU A 151 -7.49 -15.74 2.05
N VAL A 152 -6.95 -14.57 2.44
CA VAL A 152 -7.79 -13.46 2.91
C VAL A 152 -7.84 -12.25 1.97
N GLY A 153 -6.90 -12.08 1.03
CA GLY A 153 -6.76 -10.87 0.21
C GLY A 153 -6.80 -11.10 -1.30
N THR A 154 -5.72 -11.66 -1.87
CA THR A 154 -5.48 -11.64 -3.32
C THR A 154 -5.93 -12.90 -4.07
N GLY A 155 -6.31 -13.98 -3.36
CA GLY A 155 -6.66 -15.26 -3.98
C GLY A 155 -5.44 -16.08 -4.45
N ARG A 156 -5.70 -17.22 -5.07
CA ARG A 156 -4.67 -18.18 -5.48
C ARG A 156 -3.61 -17.52 -6.35
N TYR A 157 -2.34 -17.72 -5.98
CA TYR A 157 -1.21 -17.20 -6.71
C TYR A 157 -1.12 -17.75 -8.14
N ARG A 158 -0.89 -16.83 -9.08
CA ARG A 158 -0.65 -17.09 -10.50
C ARG A 158 0.53 -16.21 -10.95
N PRO A 159 1.69 -16.77 -11.28
CA PRO A 159 2.87 -15.97 -11.69
C PRO A 159 2.55 -14.96 -12.80
N ALA A 160 1.74 -15.32 -13.78
CA ALA A 160 1.36 -14.45 -14.89
C ALA A 160 0.65 -13.15 -14.44
N THR A 161 -0.09 -13.15 -13.32
CA THR A 161 -0.71 -11.92 -12.81
C THR A 161 0.30 -11.01 -12.13
N LEU A 162 1.31 -11.57 -11.46
CA LEU A 162 2.46 -10.82 -10.96
C LEU A 162 3.26 -10.22 -12.13
N ASP A 163 3.57 -11.02 -13.13
CA ASP A 163 4.32 -10.58 -14.32
C ASP A 163 3.61 -9.43 -15.05
N THR A 164 2.27 -9.49 -15.14
CA THR A 164 1.45 -8.39 -15.71
C THR A 164 1.66 -7.09 -14.95
N ALA A 165 1.58 -7.13 -13.62
CA ALA A 165 1.74 -5.92 -12.80
C ALA A 165 3.17 -5.36 -12.89
N VAL A 166 4.18 -6.25 -12.84
CA VAL A 166 5.60 -5.87 -12.93
C VAL A 166 5.92 -5.30 -14.31
N ALA A 167 5.44 -5.91 -15.39
CA ALA A 167 5.67 -5.43 -16.75
C ALA A 167 5.07 -4.03 -16.95
N ALA A 168 3.79 -3.86 -16.64
CA ALA A 168 3.11 -2.57 -16.82
C ALA A 168 3.75 -1.44 -15.98
N ALA A 169 4.15 -1.74 -14.73
CA ALA A 169 4.85 -0.77 -13.87
C ALA A 169 6.23 -0.37 -14.44
N SER A 170 6.98 -1.36 -14.94
CA SER A 170 8.31 -1.13 -15.53
C SER A 170 8.21 -0.36 -16.84
N ASP A 171 7.26 -0.73 -17.71
CA ASP A 171 7.02 -0.03 -18.97
C ASP A 171 6.59 1.43 -18.74
N ALA A 172 5.74 1.67 -17.72
CA ALA A 172 5.36 3.04 -17.34
C ALA A 172 6.56 3.86 -16.84
N LEU A 173 7.48 3.25 -16.06
CA LEU A 173 8.71 3.92 -15.63
C LEU A 173 9.63 4.26 -16.80
N HIS A 174 9.83 3.34 -17.76
CA HIS A 174 10.65 3.59 -18.95
C HIS A 174 10.07 4.72 -19.82
N GLN A 175 8.75 4.69 -20.06
CA GLN A 175 8.06 5.74 -20.81
C GLN A 175 8.13 7.09 -20.08
N ALA A 176 7.94 7.12 -18.76
CA ALA A 176 8.06 8.32 -17.94
C ALA A 176 9.50 8.88 -17.97
N ALA A 177 10.52 8.00 -17.86
CA ALA A 177 11.92 8.42 -17.94
C ALA A 177 12.30 8.98 -19.31
N ALA A 178 11.73 8.46 -20.38
CA ALA A 178 11.93 8.96 -21.74
C ALA A 178 11.23 10.32 -21.99
N ALA A 179 10.18 10.63 -21.22
CA ALA A 179 9.39 11.86 -21.34
C ALA A 179 9.84 13.01 -20.42
N LEU A 180 11.03 12.93 -19.80
CA LEU A 180 11.53 13.93 -18.86
C LEU A 180 11.63 15.33 -19.50
N ALA A 181 10.90 16.30 -18.95
CA ALA A 181 10.93 17.71 -19.35
C ALA A 181 11.04 18.61 -18.09
N GLU A 182 11.42 19.87 -18.27
CA GLU A 182 11.42 20.87 -17.21
C GLU A 182 9.99 21.15 -16.73
N VAL A 183 9.81 21.22 -15.42
CA VAL A 183 8.52 21.50 -14.79
C VAL A 183 8.67 22.45 -13.62
N THR A 184 7.58 23.17 -13.30
CA THR A 184 7.40 23.84 -12.02
C THR A 184 6.57 22.96 -11.10
N LEU A 185 6.90 22.97 -9.80
CA LEU A 185 6.15 22.31 -8.76
C LEU A 185 5.10 23.26 -8.20
N GLU A 186 3.85 22.82 -8.18
CA GLU A 186 2.75 23.54 -7.55
C GLU A 186 2.08 22.63 -6.51
N VAL A 187 1.73 23.16 -5.35
CA VAL A 187 1.09 22.39 -4.26
C VAL A 187 -0.14 23.15 -3.77
N GLY A 188 -1.22 22.41 -3.57
CA GLY A 188 -2.47 22.93 -3.02
C GLY A 188 -3.11 21.93 -2.07
N HIS A 189 -3.94 22.44 -1.17
CA HIS A 189 -4.63 21.65 -0.16
C HIS A 189 -6.11 21.98 -0.15
N ALA A 190 -6.94 20.96 0.10
CA ALA A 190 -8.35 21.13 0.38
C ALA A 190 -8.80 20.06 1.37
N THR A 191 -9.92 20.30 2.05
CA THR A 191 -10.47 19.38 3.04
C THR A 191 -11.97 19.24 2.85
N GLU A 192 -12.48 18.03 2.94
CA GLU A 192 -13.92 17.73 2.92
C GLU A 192 -14.21 16.58 3.89
N ALA A 193 -14.39 16.92 5.17
CA ALA A 193 -14.59 15.95 6.25
C ALA A 193 -15.82 15.04 6.02
N GLY A 194 -16.83 15.52 5.29
CA GLY A 194 -18.03 14.76 4.96
C GLY A 194 -17.81 13.60 3.97
N PHE A 195 -16.64 13.53 3.34
CA PHE A 195 -16.31 12.47 2.37
C PHE A 195 -15.83 11.18 3.01
N VAL A 196 -15.38 11.24 4.26
CA VAL A 196 -14.79 10.11 4.97
C VAL A 196 -15.32 10.00 6.40
N SER A 197 -15.26 8.79 6.95
CA SER A 197 -15.62 8.51 8.34
C SER A 197 -14.74 7.42 8.91
N SER A 198 -14.55 7.40 10.22
CA SER A 198 -13.88 6.28 10.89
C SER A 198 -14.82 5.08 10.97
N ARG A 199 -14.37 3.91 10.50
CA ARG A 199 -15.17 2.68 10.52
C ARG A 199 -14.95 1.82 11.77
N SER A 200 -13.88 2.06 12.52
CA SER A 200 -13.46 1.19 13.62
C SER A 200 -13.28 1.92 14.94
N GLY A 201 -13.69 3.18 15.01
CA GLY A 201 -13.39 4.05 16.14
C GLY A 201 -11.96 4.61 16.07
N GLY A 202 -11.43 5.13 17.18
CA GLY A 202 -10.17 5.86 17.20
C GLY A 202 -10.32 7.27 16.59
N GLU A 203 -9.24 7.78 16.02
CA GLU A 203 -9.24 9.12 15.43
C GLU A 203 -10.03 9.17 14.12
N THR A 204 -10.78 10.24 13.93
CA THR A 204 -11.58 10.45 12.72
C THR A 204 -10.71 11.04 11.61
N PRO A 205 -10.75 10.46 10.39
CA PRO A 205 -10.13 11.06 9.22
C PRO A 205 -10.72 12.45 8.94
N ASP A 206 -9.88 13.39 8.51
CA ASP A 206 -10.25 14.78 8.27
C ASP A 206 -10.74 15.06 6.85
N GLY A 207 -10.59 14.09 5.94
CA GLY A 207 -10.91 14.27 4.51
C GLY A 207 -9.96 15.20 3.78
N ALA A 208 -8.73 15.36 4.28
CA ALA A 208 -7.71 16.17 3.64
C ALA A 208 -7.27 15.58 2.30
N LEU A 209 -7.05 16.47 1.33
CA LEU A 209 -6.50 16.18 0.02
C LEU A 209 -5.34 17.13 -0.25
N THR A 210 -4.20 16.58 -0.64
CA THR A 210 -3.08 17.36 -1.16
C THR A 210 -2.98 17.13 -2.67
N ARG A 211 -2.98 18.22 -3.41
CA ARG A 211 -2.81 18.26 -4.85
C ARG A 211 -1.41 18.74 -5.19
N VAL A 212 -0.66 17.93 -5.94
CA VAL A 212 0.67 18.28 -6.44
C VAL A 212 0.60 18.32 -7.96
N VAL A 213 0.96 19.42 -8.57
CA VAL A 213 0.99 19.58 -10.03
C VAL A 213 2.43 19.79 -10.48
N LEU A 214 2.87 18.91 -11.38
CA LEU A 214 4.13 19.03 -12.11
C LEU A 214 3.81 19.69 -13.44
N ARG A 215 3.94 21.03 -13.48
CA ARG A 215 3.49 21.83 -14.61
C ARG A 215 4.59 22.01 -15.64
N GLY A 216 4.37 21.49 -16.83
CA GLY A 216 5.19 21.77 -18.01
C GLY A 216 4.89 23.12 -18.62
N ALA A 217 5.55 23.45 -19.73
CA ALA A 217 5.42 24.75 -20.39
C ALA A 217 3.99 25.10 -20.85
N SER A 218 3.23 24.09 -21.29
CA SER A 218 1.85 24.30 -21.81
C SER A 218 0.78 23.59 -20.97
N ASN A 219 1.06 22.39 -20.53
CA ASN A 219 0.11 21.53 -19.82
C ASN A 219 0.77 20.88 -18.61
N PRO A 220 -0.01 20.38 -17.63
CA PRO A 220 0.53 19.51 -16.59
C PRO A 220 1.20 18.27 -17.22
N VAL A 221 2.37 17.90 -16.73
CA VAL A 221 3.03 16.62 -17.03
C VAL A 221 2.42 15.53 -16.17
N ALA A 222 2.25 15.83 -14.87
CA ALA A 222 1.59 14.93 -13.95
C ALA A 222 0.89 15.68 -12.82
N GLU A 223 -0.07 14.98 -12.21
CA GLU A 223 -0.76 15.38 -10.99
C GLU A 223 -0.68 14.25 -9.96
N LEU A 224 -0.24 14.54 -8.72
CA LEU A 224 -0.27 13.58 -7.62
C LEU A 224 -1.38 14.01 -6.67
N LEU A 225 -2.27 13.08 -6.37
CA LEU A 225 -3.44 13.28 -5.51
C LEU A 225 -3.29 12.42 -4.26
N LEU A 226 -2.91 13.07 -3.15
CA LEU A 226 -2.71 12.41 -1.87
C LEU A 226 -3.98 12.57 -1.03
N LEU A 227 -4.63 11.46 -0.70
CA LEU A 227 -5.87 11.43 0.07
C LEU A 227 -6.01 10.11 0.83
N ALA A 228 -6.93 10.02 1.77
CA ALA A 228 -7.19 8.80 2.52
C ALA A 228 -8.67 8.45 2.46
N ALA A 229 -9.06 7.50 1.61
CA ALA A 229 -10.42 6.99 1.52
C ALA A 229 -10.43 5.56 0.95
N HIS A 230 -10.99 4.61 1.69
CA HIS A 230 -10.96 3.18 1.33
C HIS A 230 -11.76 2.89 0.06
N PRO A 231 -11.15 2.40 -1.05
CA PRO A 231 -11.84 2.18 -2.31
C PRO A 231 -12.59 0.84 -2.31
N THR A 232 -13.76 0.85 -1.70
CA THR A 232 -14.66 -0.30 -1.53
C THR A 232 -16.08 -0.01 -2.03
N LEU A 233 -16.22 0.91 -3.00
CA LEU A 233 -17.52 1.37 -3.48
C LEU A 233 -18.11 0.44 -4.52
N VAL A 234 -17.28 -0.22 -5.33
CA VAL A 234 -17.73 -1.17 -6.33
C VAL A 234 -18.12 -2.50 -5.69
N PRO A 235 -19.26 -3.12 -6.02
CA PRO A 235 -19.78 -4.30 -5.33
C PRO A 235 -18.84 -5.50 -5.40
N ARG A 236 -18.80 -6.29 -4.31
CA ARG A 236 -17.98 -7.49 -4.22
C ARG A 236 -18.27 -8.54 -5.29
N ARG A 237 -19.56 -8.76 -5.63
CA ARG A 237 -20.00 -9.80 -6.57
C ARG A 237 -20.17 -9.22 -7.97
N ARG A 238 -19.22 -9.49 -8.86
CA ARG A 238 -19.22 -9.05 -10.25
C ARG A 238 -18.29 -9.92 -11.11
N GLU A 239 -18.46 -9.85 -12.41
CA GLU A 239 -17.71 -10.62 -13.41
C GLU A 239 -16.67 -9.76 -14.15
N PHE A 240 -16.31 -8.61 -13.60
CA PHE A 240 -15.30 -7.69 -14.16
C PHE A 240 -14.38 -7.15 -13.08
N VAL A 241 -13.15 -6.81 -13.43
CA VAL A 241 -12.24 -6.00 -12.60
C VAL A 241 -12.50 -4.52 -12.84
N ASP A 242 -12.27 -3.70 -11.81
CA ASP A 242 -12.61 -2.29 -11.78
C ASP A 242 -11.61 -1.51 -10.90
N PRO A 243 -11.10 -0.35 -11.32
CA PRO A 243 -10.18 0.45 -10.53
C PRO A 243 -10.83 1.24 -9.38
N ASP A 244 -12.16 1.10 -9.18
CA ASP A 244 -12.97 1.84 -8.21
C ASP A 244 -12.86 3.38 -8.41
N TYR A 245 -13.13 4.20 -7.39
CA TYR A 245 -13.04 5.66 -7.51
C TYR A 245 -11.61 6.17 -7.84
N PRO A 246 -10.51 5.55 -7.36
CA PRO A 246 -9.17 6.08 -7.66
C PRO A 246 -8.85 6.13 -9.15
N GLY A 247 -9.15 5.06 -9.89
CA GLY A 247 -8.91 5.05 -11.35
C GLY A 247 -9.81 6.04 -12.09
N ARG A 248 -11.07 6.14 -11.69
CA ARG A 248 -12.00 7.12 -12.26
C ARG A 248 -11.59 8.56 -11.99
N LEU A 249 -11.11 8.84 -10.78
CA LEU A 249 -10.54 10.15 -10.44
C LEU A 249 -9.33 10.47 -11.30
N SER A 250 -8.42 9.50 -11.44
CA SER A 250 -7.25 9.67 -12.33
C SER A 250 -7.68 9.99 -13.76
N GLU A 251 -8.63 9.26 -14.35
CA GLU A 251 -9.14 9.50 -15.70
C GLU A 251 -9.79 10.89 -15.85
N LEU A 252 -10.59 11.31 -14.87
CA LEU A 252 -11.20 12.65 -14.86
C LEU A 252 -10.15 13.76 -14.88
N ARG A 253 -9.04 13.58 -14.14
CA ARG A 253 -7.94 14.55 -14.09
C ARG A 253 -7.11 14.52 -15.38
N GLU A 254 -6.84 13.34 -15.91
CA GLU A 254 -6.09 13.13 -17.14
C GLU A 254 -6.79 13.73 -18.37
N ALA A 255 -8.11 13.83 -18.35
CA ALA A 255 -8.86 14.55 -19.38
C ALA A 255 -8.53 16.06 -19.46
N GLN A 256 -7.90 16.61 -18.40
CA GLN A 256 -7.39 17.99 -18.35
C GLN A 256 -5.91 18.10 -18.73
N GLY A 257 -5.26 16.97 -19.05
CA GLY A 257 -3.87 16.85 -19.48
C GLY A 257 -2.97 16.20 -18.43
N GLY A 258 -1.88 15.58 -18.89
CA GLY A 258 -0.91 14.87 -18.05
C GLY A 258 -1.38 13.49 -17.57
N VAL A 259 -0.68 12.97 -16.57
CA VAL A 259 -0.99 11.68 -15.92
C VAL A 259 -1.31 11.93 -14.45
N ALA A 260 -2.39 11.37 -13.92
CA ALA A 260 -2.82 11.60 -12.55
C ALA A 260 -2.64 10.33 -11.69
N LEU A 261 -1.84 10.41 -10.62
CA LEU A 261 -1.60 9.34 -9.66
C LEU A 261 -2.40 9.60 -8.39
N VAL A 262 -3.26 8.65 -8.01
CA VAL A 262 -3.87 8.62 -6.67
C VAL A 262 -2.97 7.83 -5.73
N LEU A 263 -2.61 8.45 -4.59
CA LEU A 263 -1.76 7.89 -3.55
C LEU A 263 -2.52 7.92 -2.22
N GLN A 264 -2.69 6.75 -1.61
CA GLN A 264 -3.41 6.65 -0.34
C GLN A 264 -2.53 7.08 0.83
N GLY A 265 -3.08 7.93 1.68
CA GLY A 265 -2.49 8.34 2.96
C GLY A 265 -2.77 7.36 4.10
N ALA A 266 -3.20 7.87 5.25
CA ALA A 266 -3.60 7.09 6.43
C ALA A 266 -4.99 6.45 6.22
N VAL A 267 -5.07 5.49 5.29
CA VAL A 267 -6.32 4.91 4.79
C VAL A 267 -6.94 3.86 5.71
N GLY A 268 -6.19 3.32 6.67
CA GLY A 268 -6.55 2.11 7.43
C GLY A 268 -7.96 2.14 8.03
N ASN A 269 -8.35 3.22 8.68
CA ASN A 269 -9.70 3.38 9.26
C ASN A 269 -10.60 4.35 8.48
N ALA A 270 -10.15 4.89 7.34
CA ALA A 270 -10.89 5.88 6.56
C ALA A 270 -11.86 5.24 5.56
N SER A 271 -13.13 5.12 5.93
CA SER A 271 -14.21 4.70 5.01
C SER A 271 -14.79 5.86 4.26
N VAL A 272 -15.22 5.63 3.01
CA VAL A 272 -15.99 6.62 2.24
C VAL A 272 -17.37 6.80 2.86
N ALA A 273 -17.69 8.04 3.25
CA ALA A 273 -18.98 8.44 3.82
C ALA A 273 -19.94 9.03 2.78
N PHE A 274 -19.52 9.20 1.54
CA PHE A 274 -20.30 9.71 0.43
C PHE A 274 -21.41 8.73 0.01
N ASN A 275 -22.66 9.20 -0.15
CA ASN A 275 -23.83 8.34 -0.28
C ASN A 275 -24.65 8.54 -1.56
N GLU A 276 -24.11 9.22 -2.58
CA GLU A 276 -24.78 9.39 -3.87
C GLU A 276 -24.53 8.20 -4.79
N GLY A 277 -25.58 7.61 -5.35
CA GLY A 277 -25.50 6.43 -6.20
C GLY A 277 -25.29 5.11 -5.46
N GLN A 278 -25.16 4.02 -6.21
CA GLN A 278 -24.88 2.69 -5.70
C GLN A 278 -23.81 1.99 -6.57
N GLY A 279 -22.95 1.20 -5.96
CA GLY A 279 -21.96 0.39 -6.68
C GLY A 279 -21.05 1.22 -7.58
N VAL A 280 -20.96 0.86 -8.85
CA VAL A 280 -20.14 1.54 -9.86
C VAL A 280 -20.53 3.00 -10.02
N GLU A 281 -21.83 3.30 -9.96
CA GLU A 281 -22.36 4.68 -10.05
C GLU A 281 -21.90 5.50 -8.85
N ARG A 282 -21.92 4.93 -7.63
CA ARG A 282 -21.40 5.58 -6.43
C ARG A 282 -19.88 5.85 -6.55
N ALA A 283 -19.12 4.91 -7.10
CA ALA A 283 -17.69 5.10 -7.32
C ALA A 283 -17.43 6.24 -8.34
N ALA A 284 -18.23 6.33 -9.40
CA ALA A 284 -18.14 7.41 -10.38
C ALA A 284 -18.55 8.77 -9.78
N ALA A 285 -19.66 8.82 -9.04
CA ALA A 285 -20.13 10.04 -8.38
C ALA A 285 -19.14 10.54 -7.34
N PHE A 286 -18.55 9.65 -6.54
CA PHE A 286 -17.52 10.02 -5.58
C PHE A 286 -16.24 10.52 -6.25
N ALA A 287 -15.79 9.89 -7.35
CA ALA A 287 -14.68 10.38 -8.15
C ALA A 287 -14.93 11.79 -8.70
N GLN A 288 -16.16 12.07 -9.15
CA GLN A 288 -16.57 13.39 -9.62
C GLN A 288 -16.55 14.42 -8.47
N ALA A 289 -17.07 14.07 -7.29
CA ALA A 289 -17.05 14.92 -6.11
C ALA A 289 -15.62 15.22 -5.65
N LEU A 290 -14.73 14.20 -5.65
CA LEU A 290 -13.29 14.37 -5.39
C LEU A 290 -12.62 15.24 -6.44
N SER A 291 -12.97 15.13 -7.74
CA SER A 291 -12.42 16.02 -8.78
C SER A 291 -12.79 17.48 -8.50
N GLY A 292 -14.00 17.76 -8.03
CA GLY A 292 -14.40 19.09 -7.54
C GLY A 292 -13.60 19.54 -6.32
N LEU A 293 -13.24 18.63 -5.40
CA LEU A 293 -12.36 18.96 -4.27
C LEU A 293 -10.93 19.28 -4.74
N VAL A 294 -10.41 18.51 -5.72
CA VAL A 294 -9.10 18.76 -6.35
C VAL A 294 -9.04 20.16 -6.96
N GLU A 295 -10.12 20.64 -7.57
CA GLU A 295 -10.18 22.00 -8.14
C GLU A 295 -10.17 23.07 -7.05
N ARG A 296 -10.84 22.83 -5.91
CA ARG A 296 -10.78 23.72 -4.73
C ARG A 296 -9.39 23.77 -4.09
N ALA A 297 -8.59 22.73 -4.22
CA ALA A 297 -7.20 22.71 -3.78
C ALA A 297 -6.30 23.53 -4.72
N SER A 298 -6.60 24.82 -4.88
CA SER A 298 -5.90 25.72 -5.79
C SER A 298 -4.39 25.69 -5.57
N PRO A 299 -3.61 25.08 -6.48
CA PRO A 299 -2.19 24.91 -6.24
C PRO A 299 -1.42 26.21 -6.46
N THR A 300 -0.43 26.46 -5.62
CA THR A 300 0.50 27.59 -5.73
C THR A 300 1.90 27.08 -6.03
N ALA A 301 2.67 27.85 -6.79
CA ALA A 301 4.04 27.52 -7.12
C ALA A 301 4.88 27.38 -5.85
N ALA A 302 5.59 26.26 -5.73
CA ALA A 302 6.59 26.05 -4.69
C ALA A 302 7.84 26.91 -4.97
N ALA A 303 8.62 27.15 -3.91
CA ALA A 303 9.88 27.87 -4.05
C ALA A 303 10.85 27.15 -5.00
N SER A 304 11.60 27.94 -5.76
CA SER A 304 12.71 27.44 -6.58
C SER A 304 14.02 27.95 -5.95
N PRO A 305 15.07 27.13 -5.90
CA PRO A 305 15.23 25.79 -6.44
C PRO A 305 14.40 24.73 -5.70
N THR A 306 14.01 23.66 -6.42
CA THR A 306 13.23 22.58 -5.83
C THR A 306 14.16 21.57 -5.14
N ARG A 307 13.84 21.22 -3.89
CA ARG A 307 14.50 20.12 -3.17
C ARG A 307 13.87 18.80 -3.57
N LEU A 308 14.70 17.82 -3.95
CA LEU A 308 14.33 16.41 -4.11
C LEU A 308 15.22 15.57 -3.21
N ALA A 309 14.63 14.84 -2.26
CA ALA A 309 15.38 13.88 -1.45
C ALA A 309 14.57 12.59 -1.28
N LEU A 310 15.29 11.48 -1.26
CA LEU A 310 14.74 10.17 -0.91
C LEU A 310 15.73 9.46 0.01
N ALA A 311 15.24 8.96 1.14
CA ALA A 311 15.98 8.06 2.00
C ALA A 311 15.13 6.83 2.31
N ARG A 312 15.76 5.65 2.38
CA ARG A 312 15.09 4.37 2.61
C ARG A 312 15.74 3.68 3.79
N ALA A 313 14.96 3.32 4.79
CA ALA A 313 15.39 2.55 5.95
C ALA A 313 14.65 1.20 6.00
N GLU A 314 15.41 0.15 6.26
CA GLU A 314 14.87 -1.19 6.48
C GLU A 314 14.86 -1.49 7.97
N VAL A 315 13.80 -2.12 8.46
CA VAL A 315 13.64 -2.50 9.85
C VAL A 315 13.12 -3.92 10.00
N ALA A 316 13.64 -4.65 10.98
CA ALA A 316 13.16 -5.98 11.33
C ALA A 316 11.76 -5.89 11.95
N MET A 317 10.85 -6.74 11.47
CA MET A 317 9.48 -6.81 11.96
C MET A 317 9.37 -7.63 13.23
N PRO A 318 8.41 -7.31 14.13
CA PRO A 318 8.12 -8.14 15.28
C PRO A 318 7.70 -9.55 14.83
N ARG A 319 7.94 -10.54 15.72
CA ARG A 319 7.45 -11.89 15.44
C ARG A 319 5.93 -11.91 15.35
N PRO A 320 5.33 -12.50 14.30
CA PRO A 320 3.88 -12.55 14.15
C PRO A 320 3.23 -13.42 15.24
N ASP A 321 2.03 -13.02 15.67
CA ASP A 321 1.20 -13.71 16.66
C ASP A 321 -0.16 -14.07 16.01
N ALA A 322 -0.36 -15.34 15.73
CA ALA A 322 -1.56 -15.86 15.07
C ALA A 322 -2.82 -15.71 15.92
N SER A 323 -2.70 -15.71 17.26
CA SER A 323 -3.83 -15.54 18.16
C SER A 323 -4.57 -14.21 17.98
N ARG A 324 -3.90 -13.24 17.39
CA ARG A 324 -4.49 -11.94 17.05
C ARG A 324 -5.50 -12.00 15.90
N LEU A 325 -5.29 -12.89 14.93
CA LEU A 325 -6.22 -13.11 13.82
C LEU A 325 -7.30 -14.14 14.15
N VAL A 326 -6.91 -15.20 14.85
CA VAL A 326 -7.78 -16.32 15.21
C VAL A 326 -7.52 -16.71 16.68
N PRO A 327 -8.25 -16.13 17.64
CA PRO A 327 -8.01 -16.31 19.07
C PRO A 327 -8.04 -17.77 19.56
N SER A 328 -8.71 -18.66 18.82
CA SER A 328 -8.78 -20.10 19.13
C SER A 328 -7.58 -20.92 18.63
N LEU A 329 -6.71 -20.34 17.79
CA LEU A 329 -5.50 -21.04 17.38
C LEU A 329 -4.48 -21.04 18.52
N THR A 330 -3.94 -22.24 18.82
CA THR A 330 -2.81 -22.34 19.72
C THR A 330 -1.63 -21.55 19.14
N ARG A 331 -1.00 -20.73 19.96
CA ARG A 331 0.06 -19.81 19.55
C ARG A 331 1.15 -20.52 18.71
N ALA A 332 1.57 -21.72 19.12
CA ALA A 332 2.64 -22.47 18.46
C ALA A 332 2.30 -22.87 17.00
N ALA A 333 1.12 -23.43 16.74
CA ALA A 333 0.74 -23.88 15.40
C ALA A 333 0.42 -22.70 14.47
N GLY A 334 -0.27 -21.69 15.01
CA GLY A 334 -0.63 -20.49 14.25
C GLY A 334 0.57 -19.63 13.89
N ASP A 335 1.50 -19.42 14.83
CA ASP A 335 2.72 -18.65 14.59
C ASP A 335 3.59 -19.30 13.50
N ASN A 336 3.72 -20.64 13.50
CA ASN A 336 4.46 -21.36 12.46
C ASN A 336 3.84 -21.16 11.05
N PHE A 337 2.52 -21.09 10.97
CA PHE A 337 1.81 -20.79 9.72
C PHE A 337 2.04 -19.35 9.26
N LEU A 338 1.94 -18.39 10.18
CA LEU A 338 2.11 -16.97 9.88
C LEU A 338 3.55 -16.62 9.51
N CYS A 339 4.55 -17.15 10.22
CA CYS A 339 5.93 -16.73 10.00
C CYS A 339 6.50 -17.12 8.63
N GLN A 340 5.90 -18.09 7.95
CA GLN A 340 6.26 -18.42 6.56
C GLN A 340 5.68 -17.42 5.55
N SER A 341 4.63 -16.69 5.95
CA SER A 341 3.94 -15.72 5.11
C SER A 341 4.20 -14.28 5.54
N ALA A 342 4.67 -14.05 6.76
CA ALA A 342 4.93 -12.73 7.30
C ALA A 342 6.28 -12.19 6.81
N SER A 343 6.31 -10.92 6.42
CA SER A 343 7.55 -10.23 6.10
C SER A 343 8.42 -10.10 7.34
N ARG A 344 9.69 -10.50 7.24
CA ARG A 344 10.67 -10.41 8.34
C ARG A 344 11.27 -9.02 8.47
N VAL A 345 11.26 -8.28 7.38
CA VAL A 345 11.77 -6.92 7.26
C VAL A 345 10.76 -6.08 6.52
N ALA A 346 10.77 -4.78 6.77
CA ALA A 346 9.98 -3.81 6.02
C ALA A 346 10.83 -2.60 5.66
N GLU A 347 10.55 -1.98 4.52
CA GLU A 347 11.15 -0.73 4.11
C GLU A 347 10.20 0.43 4.41
N VAL A 348 10.72 1.46 5.06
CA VAL A 348 10.08 2.76 5.25
C VAL A 348 10.92 3.79 4.51
N SER A 349 10.28 4.69 3.77
CA SER A 349 11.01 5.72 3.03
C SER A 349 10.54 7.12 3.45
N ALA A 350 11.45 8.07 3.34
CA ALA A 350 11.18 9.50 3.45
C ALA A 350 11.46 10.16 2.11
N LEU A 351 10.44 10.82 1.55
CA LEU A 351 10.48 11.54 0.28
C LEU A 351 10.26 13.04 0.52
N ALA A 352 11.23 13.87 0.14
CA ALA A 352 11.02 15.31 0.02
C ALA A 352 10.84 15.70 -1.45
N LEU A 353 9.83 16.52 -1.73
CA LEU A 353 9.59 17.16 -3.02
C LEU A 353 9.13 18.59 -2.79
N GLY A 354 10.05 19.55 -2.90
CA GLY A 354 9.82 20.93 -2.53
C GLY A 354 9.38 21.05 -1.05
N PRO A 355 8.19 21.61 -0.78
CA PRO A 355 7.66 21.74 0.59
C PRO A 355 7.06 20.45 1.17
N LEU A 356 6.90 19.41 0.35
CA LEU A 356 6.32 18.15 0.81
C LEU A 356 7.39 17.27 1.43
N GLU A 357 7.11 16.79 2.63
CA GLU A 357 7.92 15.83 3.38
C GLU A 357 7.04 14.63 3.76
N LEU A 358 7.22 13.51 3.06
CA LEU A 358 6.30 12.38 3.10
C LEU A 358 7.00 11.13 3.62
N ILE A 359 6.37 10.41 4.56
CA ILE A 359 6.80 9.08 4.99
C ILE A 359 5.96 8.04 4.27
N THR A 360 6.60 7.02 3.66
CA THR A 360 5.90 5.91 3.01
C THR A 360 5.93 4.65 3.86
N LEU A 361 4.82 3.91 3.91
CA LEU A 361 4.61 2.80 4.82
C LEU A 361 4.11 1.54 4.09
N PRO A 362 4.60 0.36 4.49
CA PRO A 362 4.26 -0.92 3.86
C PRO A 362 2.97 -1.52 4.43
N GLY A 363 1.86 -0.82 4.34
CA GLY A 363 0.56 -1.28 4.86
C GLY A 363 -0.46 -0.16 4.94
N GLU A 364 -1.50 -0.36 5.74
CA GLU A 364 -2.62 0.56 5.93
C GLU A 364 -2.51 1.30 7.27
N PRO A 365 -1.78 2.43 7.34
CA PRO A 365 -1.77 3.23 8.57
C PRO A 365 -3.17 3.77 8.86
N THR A 366 -3.60 3.67 10.13
CA THR A 366 -4.78 4.39 10.60
C THR A 366 -4.48 5.88 10.78
N THR A 367 -5.50 6.71 10.90
CA THR A 367 -5.35 8.15 11.13
C THR A 367 -4.47 8.43 12.35
N GLY A 368 -4.68 7.69 13.46
CA GLY A 368 -3.86 7.81 14.66
C GLY A 368 -2.40 7.43 14.44
N ALA A 369 -2.14 6.33 13.74
CA ALA A 369 -0.78 5.92 13.39
C ALA A 369 -0.09 6.95 12.47
N GLY A 370 -0.82 7.51 11.52
CA GLY A 370 -0.34 8.58 10.65
C GLY A 370 0.11 9.81 11.45
N ARG A 371 -0.70 10.27 12.42
CA ARG A 371 -0.37 11.41 13.29
C ARG A 371 0.87 11.15 14.17
N VAL A 372 0.99 9.94 14.74
CA VAL A 372 2.20 9.58 15.51
C VAL A 372 3.45 9.70 14.64
N LEU A 373 3.39 9.25 13.39
CA LEU A 373 4.52 9.29 12.47
C LEU A 373 4.84 10.72 12.01
N THR A 374 3.86 11.52 11.62
CA THR A 374 4.10 12.92 11.23
C THR A 374 4.68 13.72 12.38
N ALA A 375 4.12 13.61 13.58
CA ALA A 375 4.61 14.32 14.78
C ALA A 375 6.05 13.93 15.14
N SER A 376 6.43 12.64 14.96
CA SER A 376 7.76 12.16 15.34
C SER A 376 8.85 12.37 14.30
N THR A 377 8.48 12.70 13.05
CA THR A 377 9.42 12.85 11.92
C THR A 377 9.47 14.26 11.35
N GLY A 378 8.52 15.14 11.68
CA GLY A 378 8.32 16.43 11.03
C GLY A 378 7.72 16.32 9.62
N ALA A 379 7.26 15.14 9.22
CA ALA A 379 6.68 14.95 7.90
C ALA A 379 5.36 15.72 7.74
N THR A 380 5.10 16.25 6.55
CA THR A 380 3.82 16.90 6.20
C THR A 380 2.70 15.89 5.97
N GLY A 381 3.03 14.60 5.78
CA GLY A 381 2.05 13.55 5.60
C GLY A 381 2.65 12.15 5.51
N VAL A 382 1.76 11.15 5.56
CA VAL A 382 2.12 9.75 5.34
C VAL A 382 1.44 9.20 4.09
N LEU A 383 2.10 8.26 3.42
CA LEU A 383 1.57 7.47 2.32
C LEU A 383 1.62 6.00 2.70
N GLY A 384 0.47 5.35 2.73
CA GLY A 384 0.35 3.91 2.96
C GLY A 384 0.58 3.09 1.69
N LEU A 385 0.46 1.76 1.83
CA LEU A 385 0.42 0.79 0.72
C LEU A 385 1.63 0.85 -0.21
N SER A 386 2.80 1.16 0.36
CA SER A 386 4.05 1.33 -0.37
C SER A 386 5.07 0.22 -0.04
N GLY A 387 5.72 -0.31 -1.05
CA GLY A 387 6.87 -1.21 -0.88
C GLY A 387 6.53 -2.66 -0.55
N ASP A 388 5.63 -2.91 0.37
CA ASP A 388 5.08 -4.23 0.75
C ASP A 388 3.69 -4.04 1.42
N TYR A 389 3.11 -5.14 1.89
CA TYR A 389 1.83 -5.12 2.59
C TYR A 389 1.90 -5.95 3.89
N LEU A 390 1.90 -5.26 5.03
CA LEU A 390 1.95 -5.83 6.38
C LEU A 390 0.57 -5.95 7.04
N GLY A 391 -0.50 -5.53 6.36
CA GLY A 391 -1.83 -5.32 6.94
C GLY A 391 -1.97 -3.93 7.57
N TYR A 392 -2.81 -3.85 8.60
CA TYR A 392 -3.12 -2.58 9.26
C TYR A 392 -2.00 -2.15 10.21
N ILE A 393 -1.72 -0.85 10.23
CA ILE A 393 -0.77 -0.21 11.15
C ILE A 393 -1.59 0.65 12.09
N GLU A 394 -1.82 0.13 13.31
CA GLU A 394 -2.65 0.75 14.35
C GLU A 394 -1.80 1.24 15.52
N THR A 395 -2.32 2.16 16.31
CA THR A 395 -1.64 2.66 17.51
C THR A 395 -1.51 1.55 18.58
N PRO A 396 -0.41 1.55 19.37
CA PRO A 396 -0.18 0.53 20.40
C PRO A 396 -1.31 0.42 21.43
N GLU A 397 -1.94 1.55 21.77
CA GLU A 397 -3.06 1.63 22.73
C GLU A 397 -4.27 0.86 22.24
N LEU A 398 -4.69 1.09 20.98
CA LEU A 398 -5.82 0.38 20.37
C LEU A 398 -5.48 -1.10 20.16
N VAL A 399 -4.23 -1.41 19.82
CA VAL A 399 -3.76 -2.79 19.69
C VAL A 399 -3.81 -3.52 21.05
N ALA A 400 -3.42 -2.88 22.13
CA ALA A 400 -3.47 -3.45 23.48
C ALA A 400 -4.91 -3.68 23.97
N GLN A 401 -5.84 -2.81 23.56
CA GLN A 401 -7.28 -2.91 23.86
C GLN A 401 -8.03 -3.85 22.92
N SER A 402 -7.39 -4.46 21.93
CA SER A 402 -8.02 -5.26 20.86
C SER A 402 -9.16 -4.50 20.16
N SER A 403 -8.97 -3.20 19.95
CA SER A 403 -9.92 -2.28 19.32
C SER A 403 -9.34 -1.63 18.06
N GLY A 404 -10.09 -0.76 17.41
CA GLY A 404 -9.69 -0.19 16.13
C GLY A 404 -9.53 -1.25 15.04
N GLU A 405 -8.49 -1.12 14.22
CA GLU A 405 -8.13 -2.10 13.17
C GLU A 405 -7.15 -3.20 13.66
N SER A 406 -6.94 -3.28 14.98
CA SER A 406 -5.97 -4.18 15.62
C SER A 406 -6.15 -5.67 15.31
N MET A 407 -7.39 -6.13 15.04
CA MET A 407 -7.71 -7.51 14.68
C MET A 407 -7.35 -7.88 13.24
N ARG A 408 -6.86 -6.92 12.45
CA ARG A 408 -6.46 -7.10 11.05
C ARG A 408 -4.95 -7.00 10.84
N GLN A 409 -4.19 -7.09 11.94
CA GLN A 409 -2.73 -7.16 11.93
C GLN A 409 -2.24 -8.21 12.93
N TYR A 410 -1.14 -8.85 12.65
CA TYR A 410 -0.61 -9.97 13.44
C TYR A 410 0.78 -9.69 14.06
N TYR A 411 1.34 -8.50 13.87
CA TYR A 411 2.65 -8.15 14.44
C TYR A 411 2.59 -7.64 15.89
N GLY A 412 1.38 -7.31 16.37
CA GLY A 412 1.17 -6.86 17.74
C GLY A 412 1.51 -5.38 17.99
N PRO A 413 1.57 -4.96 19.28
CA PRO A 413 1.61 -3.54 19.64
C PRO A 413 2.94 -2.85 19.32
N THR A 414 4.01 -3.59 19.04
CA THR A 414 5.33 -3.03 18.73
C THR A 414 5.51 -2.71 17.24
N LEU A 415 4.54 -3.05 16.37
CA LEU A 415 4.65 -2.78 14.94
C LEU A 415 4.88 -1.29 14.63
N LEU A 416 4.00 -0.42 15.16
CA LEU A 416 4.11 1.02 14.88
C LEU A 416 5.43 1.60 15.39
N SER A 417 5.88 1.24 16.60
CA SER A 417 7.14 1.75 17.16
C SER A 417 8.37 1.31 16.33
N ARG A 418 8.34 0.12 15.74
CA ARG A 418 9.39 -0.34 14.82
C ARG A 418 9.42 0.47 13.53
N LEU A 419 8.26 0.68 12.92
CA LEU A 419 8.13 1.49 11.72
C LEU A 419 8.47 2.96 11.99
N GLN A 420 8.11 3.49 13.16
CA GLN A 420 8.45 4.83 13.61
C GLN A 420 9.97 5.04 13.70
N ALA A 421 10.69 4.10 14.30
CA ALA A 421 12.15 4.17 14.39
C ALA A 421 12.81 4.19 13.00
N ALA A 422 12.29 3.41 12.04
CA ALA A 422 12.76 3.45 10.65
C ALA A 422 12.38 4.77 9.94
N ALA A 423 11.17 5.29 10.21
CA ALA A 423 10.72 6.55 9.66
C ALA A 423 11.58 7.72 10.14
N GLN A 424 11.92 7.77 11.42
CA GLN A 424 12.82 8.77 11.99
C GLN A 424 14.21 8.72 11.35
N LEU A 425 14.79 7.53 11.22
CA LEU A 425 16.08 7.35 10.52
C LEU A 425 16.03 7.80 9.07
N ALA A 426 14.96 7.46 8.34
CA ALA A 426 14.78 7.87 6.95
C ALA A 426 14.53 9.39 6.84
N ALA A 427 13.71 9.97 7.72
CA ALA A 427 13.41 11.39 7.76
C ALA A 427 14.67 12.23 8.02
N GLU A 428 15.47 11.87 9.02
CA GLU A 428 16.76 12.50 9.31
C GLU A 428 17.70 12.40 8.09
N ALA A 429 17.82 11.20 7.50
CA ALA A 429 18.62 10.98 6.31
C ALA A 429 18.07 11.75 5.09
N ALA A 430 16.77 12.00 4.96
CA ALA A 430 16.18 12.87 3.95
C ALA A 430 16.24 14.37 4.33
N GLY A 431 16.60 14.73 5.56
CA GLY A 431 16.75 16.09 6.08
C GLY A 431 15.42 16.75 6.42
N PHE A 432 14.50 15.98 6.94
CA PHE A 432 13.31 16.54 7.57
C PHE A 432 13.71 17.17 8.89
N THR A 433 13.01 18.23 9.25
CA THR A 433 13.25 18.94 10.53
C THR A 433 12.01 18.73 11.39
N PRO A 434 12.08 17.96 12.48
CA PRO A 434 10.96 17.88 13.42
C PRO A 434 10.59 19.29 13.92
N GLU A 435 9.30 19.59 13.95
CA GLU A 435 8.82 20.80 14.62
C GLU A 435 9.24 20.71 16.11
N GLN A 436 9.91 21.77 16.60
CA GLN A 436 10.36 21.88 17.99
C GLN A 436 9.21 22.16 18.94
#